data_35391b657f9e63147cc42189bbc9f6c0
#
_entry.id   35391b657f9e63147cc42189bbc9f6c0
#
_cell.length_a   1.000
_cell.length_b   1.000
_cell.length_c   1.000
_cell.angle_alpha   90.00
_cell.angle_beta   90.00
_cell.angle_gamma   90.00
#
_symmetry.space_group_name_H-M   'P 1'
#
loop_
_entity.id
_entity.type
_entity.pdbx_description
1 polymer ?
#
loop_
_entity_poly.entity_id
_entity_poly.type
_entity_poly.pdbx_seq_one_letter_code
_entity_poly.pdbx_strand_id
1 'polypeptide(L)'
;MEDGRGNFRRERRALRPSQMRLANEDVSLPPRLFHLRNLPWIDCYKKQLKSENKSANTQKSYISGLKSYIETLLPGEDVVSEAEYNSMSIYELAQRMEPLNGRIDLWTHSLSDLRPTTYNARLAAARHLLKWLGHRWPEHLTRARTGKRLPRTLTRRELTMVLEAAKTSENPVASVVVTLMLDTGLRVSEVCNLNLSDIDIQDKSAKVIGGKGDKDRLVLFTDRSLAMINAWLPVRDSRVKGEFDALLLNSIGRRIQPRGVQRLMDALATEAGLPKGKLTPHVLRHNFATGLLERGADLVSIQKLLGHSSIATTRVYLEISDQTLREVYNRAQSM
;
A
#
# COMPACT_ATOMS: atom_id res chain seq x y z
N MET A 1 30.57 -36.87 -46.21
CA MET A 1 31.65 -37.39 -45.40
C MET A 1 31.93 -36.41 -44.31
N GLU A 2 31.75 -36.90 -43.10
CA GLU A 2 32.18 -36.39 -41.78
C GLU A 2 31.69 -35.02 -41.34
N ASP A 3 30.72 -34.99 -40.68
CA ASP A 3 30.21 -35.07 -39.29
C ASP A 3 31.22 -34.55 -38.25
N GLY A 4 30.97 -33.36 -37.73
CA GLY A 4 31.73 -32.66 -36.69
C GLY A 4 30.81 -32.01 -35.65
N ARG A 5 30.05 -32.82 -34.91
CA ARG A 5 29.33 -32.34 -33.72
C ARG A 5 30.32 -32.08 -32.57
N GLY A 6 30.68 -30.83 -32.41
CA GLY A 6 31.47 -30.37 -31.28
C GLY A 6 30.63 -30.28 -29.98
N ASN A 7 30.89 -31.22 -29.10
CA ASN A 7 30.32 -31.40 -27.78
C ASN A 7 30.88 -30.33 -26.83
N PHE A 8 30.18 -29.21 -26.58
CA PHE A 8 30.53 -28.25 -25.54
C PHE A 8 30.02 -28.74 -24.18
N ARG A 9 30.70 -29.70 -23.59
CA ARG A 9 30.65 -29.93 -22.13
C ARG A 9 31.42 -28.80 -21.45
N ARG A 10 30.70 -27.81 -20.94
CA ARG A 10 31.23 -26.86 -19.93
C ARG A 10 31.47 -27.64 -18.65
N GLU A 11 32.71 -27.98 -18.38
CA GLU A 11 33.21 -28.44 -17.08
C GLU A 11 32.86 -27.39 -16.02
N ARG A 12 31.99 -27.75 -15.09
CA ARG A 12 31.83 -27.02 -13.83
C ARG A 12 33.12 -27.18 -13.04
N ARG A 13 34.01 -26.22 -13.13
CA ARG A 13 35.17 -26.14 -12.25
C ARG A 13 34.66 -26.00 -10.81
N ALA A 14 34.74 -27.06 -10.03
CA ALA A 14 34.60 -27.01 -8.58
C ALA A 14 35.64 -26.02 -8.03
N LEU A 15 35.21 -25.02 -7.28
CA LEU A 15 36.10 -24.09 -6.59
C LEU A 15 37.05 -24.87 -5.68
N ARG A 16 38.36 -24.58 -5.77
CA ARG A 16 39.37 -25.24 -4.94
C ARG A 16 39.12 -24.97 -3.45
N PRO A 17 39.45 -25.88 -2.53
CA PRO A 17 39.23 -25.71 -1.09
C PRO A 17 39.86 -24.45 -0.49
N SER A 18 40.91 -23.89 -1.11
CA SER A 18 41.50 -22.58 -0.74
C SER A 18 40.62 -21.37 -1.05
N GLN A 19 39.71 -21.48 -2.01
CA GLN A 19 38.75 -20.44 -2.32
C GLN A 19 37.49 -20.46 -1.42
N MET A 20 37.21 -21.62 -0.80
CA MET A 20 36.19 -21.75 0.24
C MET A 20 36.62 -21.14 1.60
N ARG A 21 37.91 -20.98 1.85
CA ARG A 21 38.42 -20.37 3.11
C ARG A 21 38.30 -18.84 3.15
N LEU A 22 38.19 -18.16 2.01
CA LEU A 22 37.96 -16.71 1.96
C LEU A 22 36.49 -16.29 2.18
N ALA A 23 35.58 -17.27 2.22
CA ALA A 23 34.15 -16.99 2.51
C ALA A 23 33.83 -17.03 4.02
N ASN A 24 34.81 -17.31 4.87
CA ASN A 24 34.65 -17.43 6.33
C ASN A 24 35.29 -16.26 7.11
N GLU A 25 35.58 -15.14 6.49
CA GLU A 25 35.86 -13.92 7.24
C GLU A 25 34.57 -13.44 7.88
N ASP A 26 34.53 -13.51 9.20
CA ASP A 26 33.47 -13.13 10.14
C ASP A 26 32.53 -12.06 9.61
N VAL A 27 31.36 -12.48 9.16
CA VAL A 27 30.22 -11.57 9.05
C VAL A 27 29.85 -11.19 10.47
N SER A 28 30.52 -10.16 11.01
CA SER A 28 30.29 -9.70 12.35
C SER A 28 28.93 -9.01 12.41
N LEU A 29 28.01 -9.62 13.12
CA LEU A 29 26.77 -8.92 13.47
C LEU A 29 27.11 -7.59 14.15
N PRO A 30 26.35 -6.52 13.88
CA PRO A 30 26.54 -5.28 14.60
C PRO A 30 26.43 -5.52 16.11
N PRO A 31 27.25 -4.85 16.96
CA PRO A 31 27.25 -5.05 18.43
C PRO A 31 25.86 -4.99 19.05
N ARG A 32 24.98 -4.13 18.53
CA ARG A 32 23.60 -3.98 18.98
C ARG A 32 22.73 -5.24 18.80
N LEU A 33 23.13 -6.19 17.94
CA LEU A 33 22.39 -7.42 17.68
C LEU A 33 23.04 -8.64 18.35
N PHE A 34 24.21 -8.49 18.99
CA PHE A 34 24.95 -9.61 19.58
C PHE A 34 24.12 -10.39 20.62
N HIS A 35 23.33 -9.69 21.42
CA HIS A 35 22.45 -10.31 22.42
C HIS A 35 21.25 -11.05 21.79
N LEU A 36 20.95 -10.81 20.52
CA LEU A 36 19.84 -11.44 19.77
C LEU A 36 20.31 -12.56 18.84
N ARG A 37 21.61 -12.81 18.74
CA ARG A 37 22.22 -13.66 17.71
C ARG A 37 21.59 -15.05 17.58
N ASN A 38 21.18 -15.66 18.66
CA ASN A 38 20.60 -17.01 18.72
C ASN A 38 19.08 -17.03 18.64
N LEU A 39 18.42 -15.86 18.57
CA LEU A 39 16.96 -15.76 18.52
C LEU A 39 16.46 -15.85 17.08
N PRO A 40 15.20 -16.31 16.87
CA PRO A 40 14.56 -16.33 15.56
C PRO A 40 14.52 -14.93 14.93
N TRP A 41 15.05 -14.82 13.72
CA TRP A 41 15.20 -13.52 13.04
C TRP A 41 13.87 -12.79 12.82
N ILE A 42 12.81 -13.54 12.47
CA ILE A 42 11.53 -12.95 12.09
C ILE A 42 10.87 -12.20 13.24
N ASP A 43 10.95 -12.73 14.46
CA ASP A 43 10.33 -12.09 15.62
C ASP A 43 11.14 -10.88 16.09
N CYS A 44 12.47 -10.97 16.00
CA CYS A 44 13.34 -9.84 16.28
C CYS A 44 13.15 -8.74 15.22
N TYR A 45 13.03 -9.09 13.95
CA TYR A 45 12.79 -8.14 12.88
C TYR A 45 11.41 -7.47 12.99
N LYS A 46 10.35 -8.22 13.35
CA LYS A 46 9.04 -7.63 13.66
C LYS A 46 9.12 -6.61 14.81
N LYS A 47 9.87 -6.94 15.87
CA LYS A 47 10.10 -6.00 16.98
C LYS A 47 10.84 -4.75 16.50
N GLN A 48 11.87 -4.90 15.66
CA GLN A 48 12.60 -3.78 15.06
C GLN A 48 11.68 -2.88 14.21
N LEU A 49 10.85 -3.48 13.35
CA LEU A 49 9.90 -2.70 12.54
C LEU A 49 8.89 -1.92 13.40
N LYS A 50 8.47 -2.50 14.54
CA LYS A 50 7.60 -1.82 15.51
C LYS A 50 8.33 -0.67 16.21
N SER A 51 9.57 -0.85 16.65
CA SER A 51 10.36 0.19 17.31
C SER A 51 10.65 1.39 16.36
N GLU A 52 10.67 1.15 15.06
CA GLU A 52 10.77 2.19 14.04
C GLU A 52 9.40 2.81 13.64
N ASN A 53 8.34 2.54 14.40
CA ASN A 53 6.98 3.03 14.13
C ASN A 53 6.47 2.71 12.71
N LYS A 54 6.91 1.55 12.13
CA LYS A 54 6.36 1.10 10.84
C LYS A 54 4.92 0.65 11.01
N SER A 55 4.03 1.13 10.15
CA SER A 55 2.62 0.71 10.15
C SER A 55 2.48 -0.81 9.96
N ALA A 56 1.40 -1.40 10.47
CA ALA A 56 1.11 -2.83 10.33
C ALA A 56 1.13 -3.29 8.86
N ASN A 57 0.65 -2.45 7.95
CA ASN A 57 0.70 -2.74 6.51
C ASN A 57 2.12 -2.72 5.95
N THR A 58 2.97 -1.79 6.41
CA THR A 58 4.40 -1.75 6.05
C THR A 58 5.12 -2.99 6.56
N GLN A 59 4.86 -3.40 7.80
CA GLN A 59 5.45 -4.61 8.38
C GLN A 59 5.06 -5.85 7.56
N LYS A 60 3.77 -6.02 7.24
CA LYS A 60 3.29 -7.12 6.38
C LYS A 60 3.93 -7.10 5.00
N SER A 61 4.02 -5.92 4.38
CA SER A 61 4.63 -5.75 3.05
C SER A 61 6.11 -6.11 3.06
N TYR A 62 6.86 -5.70 4.09
CA TYR A 62 8.27 -6.02 4.22
C TYR A 62 8.48 -7.52 4.41
N ILE A 63 7.77 -8.14 5.34
CA ILE A 63 7.90 -9.59 5.61
C ILE A 63 7.52 -10.41 4.37
N SER A 64 6.41 -10.07 3.72
CA SER A 64 6.00 -10.73 2.47
C SER A 64 6.99 -10.51 1.32
N GLY A 65 7.57 -9.31 1.23
CA GLY A 65 8.57 -8.99 0.21
C GLY A 65 9.90 -9.74 0.40
N LEU A 66 10.22 -10.11 1.63
CA LEU A 66 11.46 -10.84 1.96
C LEU A 66 11.37 -12.34 1.69
N LYS A 67 10.16 -12.93 1.66
CA LYS A 67 10.01 -14.38 1.52
C LYS A 67 10.81 -14.92 0.32
N SER A 68 10.59 -14.37 -0.86
CA SER A 68 11.31 -14.82 -2.07
C SER A 68 12.81 -14.57 -2.02
N TYR A 69 13.28 -13.54 -1.31
CA TYR A 69 14.71 -13.29 -1.14
C TYR A 69 15.35 -14.36 -0.25
N ILE A 70 14.73 -14.67 0.87
CA ILE A 70 15.26 -15.67 1.80
C ILE A 70 15.23 -17.07 1.18
N GLU A 71 14.20 -17.39 0.39
CA GLU A 71 14.14 -18.64 -0.37
C GLU A 71 15.35 -18.81 -1.31
N THR A 72 15.86 -17.73 -1.92
CA THR A 72 17.08 -17.81 -2.76
C THR A 72 18.39 -18.00 -1.98
N LEU A 73 18.39 -17.77 -0.66
CA LEU A 73 19.57 -17.94 0.19
C LEU A 73 19.77 -19.39 0.61
N LEU A 74 18.77 -20.22 0.41
CA LEU A 74 18.79 -21.61 0.83
C LEU A 74 19.36 -22.48 -0.31
N PRO A 75 20.28 -23.41 -0.04
CA PRO A 75 20.86 -24.27 -1.09
C PRO A 75 19.77 -25.15 -1.70
N GLY A 76 19.75 -25.13 -3.03
CA GLY A 76 18.77 -25.63 -3.94
C GLY A 76 18.28 -26.98 -3.85
N GLU A 77 17.50 -27.68 -3.47
CA GLU A 77 16.64 -28.82 -3.74
C GLU A 77 15.62 -29.08 -2.62
N ASP A 78 15.91 -28.66 -1.40
CA ASP A 78 14.97 -28.79 -0.29
C ASP A 78 14.15 -27.50 -0.17
N VAL A 79 12.84 -27.61 -0.41
CA VAL A 79 11.88 -26.58 -0.05
C VAL A 79 11.93 -26.44 1.47
N VAL A 80 12.68 -25.45 1.94
CA VAL A 80 12.75 -25.14 3.37
C VAL A 80 11.34 -24.92 3.86
N SER A 81 10.95 -25.70 4.83
CA SER A 81 9.65 -25.59 5.43
C SER A 81 9.48 -24.19 6.04
N GLU A 82 8.26 -23.69 6.06
CA GLU A 82 7.95 -22.39 6.70
C GLU A 82 8.41 -22.37 8.17
N ALA A 83 8.48 -23.52 8.82
CA ALA A 83 8.98 -23.71 10.17
C ALA A 83 10.49 -23.44 10.28
N GLU A 84 11.30 -23.98 9.38
CA GLU A 84 12.76 -23.75 9.32
C GLU A 84 13.07 -22.29 8.99
N TYR A 85 12.34 -21.70 8.03
CA TYR A 85 12.45 -20.30 7.70
C TYR A 85 12.20 -19.39 8.91
N ASN A 86 11.17 -19.71 9.70
CA ASN A 86 10.79 -18.90 10.86
C ASN A 86 11.72 -19.14 12.06
N SER A 87 12.37 -20.30 12.18
CA SER A 87 13.25 -20.66 13.29
C SER A 87 14.71 -20.25 13.09
N MET A 88 15.11 -19.86 11.87
CA MET A 88 16.48 -19.43 11.55
C MET A 88 16.93 -18.31 12.50
N SER A 89 18.12 -18.45 13.08
CA SER A 89 18.68 -17.43 13.97
C SER A 89 19.13 -16.19 13.21
N ILE A 90 19.23 -15.05 13.91
CA ILE A 90 19.74 -13.80 13.31
C ILE A 90 21.17 -13.99 12.77
N TYR A 91 22.02 -14.72 13.50
CA TYR A 91 23.40 -14.95 13.10
C TYR A 91 23.47 -15.78 11.82
N GLU A 92 22.74 -16.87 11.77
CA GLU A 92 22.65 -17.74 10.58
C GLU A 92 22.11 -16.98 9.37
N LEU A 93 21.05 -16.18 9.56
CA LEU A 93 20.51 -15.34 8.51
C LEU A 93 21.53 -14.32 8.00
N ALA A 94 22.26 -13.66 8.90
CA ALA A 94 23.26 -12.67 8.54
C ALA A 94 24.39 -13.26 7.67
N GLN A 95 24.86 -14.45 8.03
CA GLN A 95 25.87 -15.15 7.24
C GLN A 95 25.38 -15.53 5.84
N ARG A 96 24.13 -15.98 5.73
CA ARG A 96 23.55 -16.38 4.45
C ARG A 96 23.20 -15.20 3.54
N MET A 97 22.99 -14.02 4.13
CA MET A 97 22.56 -12.80 3.42
C MET A 97 23.71 -11.90 2.95
N GLU A 98 24.94 -12.38 2.92
CA GLU A 98 26.04 -11.58 2.38
C GLU A 98 25.75 -11.17 0.92
N PRO A 99 25.60 -9.85 0.63
CA PRO A 99 25.26 -9.41 -0.72
C PRO A 99 26.32 -9.75 -1.77
N LEU A 100 27.59 -9.82 -1.34
CA LEU A 100 28.74 -10.09 -2.22
C LEU A 100 28.81 -11.53 -2.73
N ASN A 101 28.00 -12.44 -2.21
CA ASN A 101 27.92 -13.81 -2.70
C ASN A 101 27.15 -13.96 -4.04
N GLY A 102 26.66 -12.88 -4.62
CA GLY A 102 25.92 -12.84 -5.88
C GLY A 102 24.45 -13.30 -5.79
N ARG A 103 24.00 -13.78 -4.63
CA ARG A 103 22.62 -14.29 -4.48
C ARG A 103 21.59 -13.19 -4.56
N ILE A 104 21.92 -11.99 -4.07
CA ILE A 104 21.03 -10.83 -4.21
C ILE A 104 20.82 -10.46 -5.68
N ASP A 105 21.83 -10.62 -6.53
CA ASP A 105 21.74 -10.37 -7.96
C ASP A 105 20.85 -11.41 -8.65
N LEU A 106 21.01 -12.69 -8.30
CA LEU A 106 20.11 -13.75 -8.79
C LEU A 106 18.65 -13.49 -8.39
N TRP A 107 18.44 -13.10 -7.14
CA TRP A 107 17.10 -12.76 -6.67
C TRP A 107 16.52 -11.54 -7.42
N THR A 108 17.28 -10.47 -7.57
CA THR A 108 16.80 -9.28 -8.29
C THR A 108 16.53 -9.58 -9.75
N HIS A 109 17.31 -10.46 -10.39
CA HIS A 109 17.05 -10.94 -11.74
C HIS A 109 15.72 -11.72 -11.82
N SER A 110 15.42 -12.57 -10.82
CA SER A 110 14.13 -13.28 -10.76
C SER A 110 12.91 -12.37 -10.59
N LEU A 111 13.13 -11.10 -10.23
CA LEU A 111 12.06 -10.08 -10.11
C LEU A 111 11.84 -9.26 -11.38
N SER A 112 12.59 -9.51 -12.46
CA SER A 112 12.56 -8.70 -13.71
C SER A 112 11.17 -8.56 -14.32
N ASP A 113 10.36 -9.62 -14.25
CA ASP A 113 9.00 -9.65 -14.83
C ASP A 113 7.95 -8.94 -13.97
N LEU A 114 8.34 -8.51 -12.77
CA LEU A 114 7.42 -7.82 -11.87
C LEU A 114 7.19 -6.35 -12.29
N ARG A 115 6.01 -5.87 -11.98
CA ARG A 115 5.74 -4.43 -12.13
C ARG A 115 6.75 -3.61 -11.32
N PRO A 116 7.26 -2.49 -11.86
CA PRO A 116 8.25 -1.63 -11.19
C PRO A 116 7.92 -1.27 -9.74
N THR A 117 6.63 -1.05 -9.44
CA THR A 117 6.18 -0.76 -8.07
C THR A 117 6.37 -1.94 -7.13
N THR A 118 6.08 -3.17 -7.60
CA THR A 118 6.27 -4.40 -6.81
C THR A 118 7.76 -4.69 -6.63
N TYR A 119 8.55 -4.59 -7.70
CA TYR A 119 10.00 -4.69 -7.67
C TYR A 119 10.59 -3.74 -6.62
N ASN A 120 10.26 -2.45 -6.71
CA ASN A 120 10.76 -1.43 -5.79
C ASN A 120 10.35 -1.68 -4.33
N ALA A 121 9.15 -2.22 -4.10
CA ALA A 121 8.70 -2.57 -2.76
C ALA A 121 9.52 -3.73 -2.16
N ARG A 122 9.82 -4.76 -2.98
CA ARG A 122 10.68 -5.88 -2.57
C ARG A 122 12.11 -5.44 -2.31
N LEU A 123 12.69 -4.60 -3.19
CA LEU A 123 14.01 -4.01 -2.96
C LEU A 123 14.07 -3.20 -1.66
N ALA A 124 13.03 -2.42 -1.36
CA ALA A 124 12.98 -1.62 -0.13
C ALA A 124 12.99 -2.53 1.12
N ALA A 125 12.27 -3.65 1.07
CA ALA A 125 12.26 -4.64 2.16
C ALA A 125 13.64 -5.27 2.36
N ALA A 126 14.29 -5.75 1.28
CA ALA A 126 15.61 -6.35 1.34
C ALA A 126 16.68 -5.36 1.82
N ARG A 127 16.66 -4.13 1.30
CA ARG A 127 17.57 -3.06 1.74
C ARG A 127 17.42 -2.76 3.23
N HIS A 128 16.20 -2.74 3.73
CA HIS A 128 15.93 -2.49 5.14
C HIS A 128 16.46 -3.62 6.02
N LEU A 129 16.23 -4.89 5.64
CA LEU A 129 16.73 -6.05 6.37
C LEU A 129 18.26 -6.10 6.36
N LEU A 130 18.90 -5.93 5.21
CA LEU A 130 20.36 -5.92 5.11
C LEU A 130 20.98 -4.81 5.97
N LYS A 131 20.43 -3.61 5.93
CA LYS A 131 20.87 -2.50 6.79
C LYS A 131 20.73 -2.83 8.28
N TRP A 132 19.65 -3.49 8.67
CA TRP A 132 19.44 -3.90 10.05
C TRP A 132 20.48 -4.94 10.49
N LEU A 133 20.81 -5.89 9.62
CA LEU A 133 21.84 -6.91 9.84
C LEU A 133 23.29 -6.39 9.72
N GLY A 134 23.49 -5.12 9.35
CA GLY A 134 24.82 -4.50 9.25
C GLY A 134 25.47 -4.59 7.87
N HIS A 135 24.80 -5.22 6.89
CA HIS A 135 25.33 -5.30 5.53
C HIS A 135 25.19 -3.99 4.77
N ARG A 136 26.12 -3.73 3.85
CA ARG A 136 26.03 -2.63 2.89
C ARG A 136 25.09 -3.00 1.75
N TRP A 137 24.32 -2.04 1.28
CA TRP A 137 23.49 -2.21 0.09
C TRP A 137 24.38 -2.10 -1.15
N PRO A 138 24.29 -3.05 -2.11
CA PRO A 138 25.05 -2.97 -3.36
C PRO A 138 24.62 -1.72 -4.16
N GLU A 139 25.60 -0.91 -4.58
CA GLU A 139 25.34 0.38 -5.23
C GLU A 139 24.69 0.22 -6.61
N HIS A 140 24.99 -0.86 -7.31
CA HIS A 140 24.42 -1.15 -8.62
C HIS A 140 22.94 -1.51 -8.58
N LEU A 141 22.41 -1.93 -7.41
CA LEU A 141 21.00 -2.26 -7.26
C LEU A 141 20.16 -1.00 -7.05
N THR A 142 19.63 -0.49 -8.14
CA THR A 142 18.83 0.73 -8.16
C THR A 142 17.33 0.41 -8.32
N ARG A 143 16.50 1.38 -7.98
CA ARG A 143 15.05 1.27 -8.17
C ARG A 143 14.71 1.29 -9.65
N ALA A 144 13.78 0.43 -10.04
CA ALA A 144 13.19 0.49 -11.39
C ALA A 144 12.42 1.82 -11.57
N ARG A 145 12.56 2.40 -12.76
CA ARG A 145 11.81 3.62 -13.11
C ARG A 145 10.32 3.30 -13.17
N THR A 146 9.53 4.05 -12.42
CA THR A 146 8.07 3.98 -12.50
C THR A 146 7.60 5.04 -13.46
N GLY A 147 6.97 4.65 -14.56
CA GLY A 147 6.32 5.61 -15.45
C GLY A 147 5.25 6.40 -14.68
N LYS A 148 5.16 7.69 -14.95
CA LYS A 148 4.05 8.51 -14.45
C LYS A 148 2.76 7.98 -15.09
N ARG A 149 1.85 7.48 -14.28
CA ARG A 149 0.50 7.11 -14.71
C ARG A 149 -0.45 8.19 -14.24
N LEU A 150 -1.26 8.68 -15.15
CA LEU A 150 -2.37 9.55 -14.78
C LEU A 150 -3.27 8.82 -13.77
N PRO A 151 -3.72 9.48 -12.70
CA PRO A 151 -4.68 8.92 -11.78
C PRO A 151 -5.92 8.44 -12.54
N ARG A 152 -6.40 7.28 -12.18
CA ARG A 152 -7.65 6.77 -12.71
C ARG A 152 -8.79 7.50 -12.02
N THR A 153 -9.62 8.18 -12.78
CA THR A 153 -10.86 8.81 -12.32
C THR A 153 -12.06 8.18 -13.03
N LEU A 154 -13.23 8.37 -12.47
CA LEU A 154 -14.49 8.09 -13.13
C LEU A 154 -14.96 9.36 -13.84
N THR A 155 -15.53 9.20 -15.02
CA THR A 155 -16.22 10.27 -15.73
C THR A 155 -17.50 10.66 -14.98
N ARG A 156 -18.07 11.82 -15.29
CA ARG A 156 -19.36 12.24 -14.70
C ARG A 156 -20.46 11.20 -14.91
N ARG A 157 -20.54 10.59 -16.11
CA ARG A 157 -21.49 9.52 -16.43
C ARG A 157 -21.27 8.30 -15.55
N GLU A 158 -20.02 7.82 -15.43
CA GLU A 158 -19.68 6.68 -14.59
C GLU A 158 -19.96 6.94 -13.10
N LEU A 159 -19.73 8.18 -12.62
CA LEU A 159 -20.08 8.58 -11.25
C LEU A 159 -21.60 8.51 -11.01
N THR A 160 -22.42 9.00 -11.97
CA THR A 160 -23.88 8.89 -11.88
C THR A 160 -24.30 7.43 -11.82
N MET A 161 -23.76 6.56 -12.67
CA MET A 161 -24.07 5.12 -12.65
C MET A 161 -23.70 4.47 -11.30
N VAL A 162 -22.56 4.83 -10.72
CA VAL A 162 -22.13 4.32 -9.39
C VAL A 162 -23.06 4.81 -8.28
N LEU A 163 -23.48 6.09 -8.32
CA LEU A 163 -24.39 6.64 -7.32
C LEU A 163 -25.77 5.99 -7.39
N GLU A 164 -26.30 5.74 -8.61
CA GLU A 164 -27.57 5.02 -8.79
C GLU A 164 -27.46 3.56 -8.33
N ALA A 165 -26.39 2.86 -8.71
CA ALA A 165 -26.13 1.50 -8.22
C ALA A 165 -26.04 1.46 -6.68
N ALA A 166 -25.34 2.41 -6.06
CA ALA A 166 -25.25 2.50 -4.62
C ALA A 166 -26.60 2.76 -3.94
N LYS A 167 -27.48 3.55 -4.58
CA LYS A 167 -28.82 3.88 -4.09
C LYS A 167 -29.78 2.69 -4.17
N THR A 168 -29.67 1.89 -5.22
CA THR A 168 -30.52 0.72 -5.47
C THR A 168 -29.96 -0.58 -4.90
N SER A 169 -28.73 -0.55 -4.38
CA SER A 169 -28.07 -1.72 -3.83
C SER A 169 -28.80 -2.31 -2.62
N GLU A 170 -28.90 -3.65 -2.57
CA GLU A 170 -29.42 -4.38 -1.41
C GLU A 170 -28.58 -4.16 -0.13
N ASN A 171 -27.36 -3.69 -0.28
CA ASN A 171 -26.50 -3.37 0.85
C ASN A 171 -26.71 -1.92 1.32
N PRO A 172 -27.42 -1.70 2.42
CA PRO A 172 -27.84 -0.35 2.84
C PRO A 172 -26.67 0.57 3.24
N VAL A 173 -25.46 0.02 3.46
CA VAL A 173 -24.27 0.83 3.72
C VAL A 173 -23.65 1.42 2.43
N ALA A 174 -24.09 0.95 1.25
CA ALA A 174 -23.49 1.33 -0.03
C ALA A 174 -23.56 2.84 -0.30
N SER A 175 -24.74 3.41 -0.20
CA SER A 175 -24.98 4.84 -0.46
C SER A 175 -24.17 5.73 0.47
N VAL A 176 -24.14 5.44 1.78
CA VAL A 176 -23.40 6.26 2.74
C VAL A 176 -21.91 6.15 2.53
N VAL A 177 -21.36 4.97 2.26
CA VAL A 177 -19.92 4.77 2.00
C VAL A 177 -19.49 5.51 0.74
N VAL A 178 -20.21 5.34 -0.38
CA VAL A 178 -19.86 5.98 -1.65
C VAL A 178 -19.95 7.51 -1.52
N THR A 179 -21.03 8.03 -0.93
CA THR A 179 -21.22 9.46 -0.75
C THR A 179 -20.15 10.07 0.15
N LEU A 180 -19.86 9.45 1.31
CA LEU A 180 -18.81 9.93 2.19
C LEU A 180 -17.46 9.97 1.48
N MET A 181 -17.09 8.95 0.75
CA MET A 181 -15.79 8.92 0.05
C MET A 181 -15.71 9.96 -1.06
N LEU A 182 -16.80 10.21 -1.79
CA LEU A 182 -16.86 11.22 -2.85
C LEU A 182 -16.87 12.66 -2.33
N ASP A 183 -17.49 12.90 -1.18
CA ASP A 183 -17.67 14.25 -0.66
C ASP A 183 -16.55 14.69 0.29
N THR A 184 -15.85 13.74 0.91
CA THR A 184 -14.84 14.03 1.92
C THR A 184 -13.42 13.66 1.49
N GLY A 185 -13.29 12.81 0.50
CA GLY A 185 -12.00 12.28 0.06
C GLY A 185 -11.27 11.46 1.12
N LEU A 186 -11.96 10.92 2.11
CA LEU A 186 -11.38 10.05 3.15
C LEU A 186 -10.68 8.82 2.55
N ARG A 187 -9.60 8.36 3.21
CA ARG A 187 -9.01 7.05 2.89
C ARG A 187 -9.94 5.95 3.35
N VAL A 188 -9.86 4.78 2.70
CA VAL A 188 -10.72 3.63 3.08
C VAL A 188 -10.59 3.26 4.55
N SER A 189 -9.38 3.30 5.12
CA SER A 189 -9.17 3.04 6.56
C SER A 189 -9.81 4.11 7.44
N GLU A 190 -9.77 5.37 7.03
CA GLU A 190 -10.35 6.50 7.76
C GLU A 190 -11.87 6.40 7.75
N VAL A 191 -12.49 6.12 6.59
CA VAL A 191 -13.93 5.87 6.49
C VAL A 191 -14.37 4.72 7.38
N CYS A 192 -13.62 3.61 7.40
CA CYS A 192 -13.93 2.46 8.24
C CYS A 192 -13.83 2.76 9.74
N ASN A 193 -12.94 3.68 10.11
CA ASN A 193 -12.65 4.02 11.51
C ASN A 193 -13.49 5.17 12.06
N LEU A 194 -14.33 5.81 11.25
CA LEU A 194 -15.22 6.87 11.75
C LEU A 194 -16.15 6.35 12.84
N ASN A 195 -16.22 7.12 13.94
CA ASN A 195 -17.14 6.91 15.04
C ASN A 195 -18.28 7.93 14.99
N LEU A 196 -19.37 7.62 15.66
CA LEU A 196 -20.44 8.60 15.87
C LEU A 196 -19.97 9.79 16.68
N SER A 197 -19.14 9.52 17.71
CA SER A 197 -18.55 10.55 18.58
C SER A 197 -17.56 11.48 17.86
N ASP A 198 -17.05 11.09 16.68
CA ASP A 198 -16.16 11.93 15.88
C ASP A 198 -16.91 12.97 15.04
N ILE A 199 -18.24 12.84 14.92
CA ILE A 199 -19.07 13.63 14.00
C ILE A 199 -19.72 14.80 14.73
N ASP A 200 -19.50 16.00 14.21
CA ASP A 200 -20.26 17.19 14.56
C ASP A 200 -21.23 17.51 13.43
N ILE A 201 -22.53 17.30 13.72
CA ILE A 201 -23.61 17.55 12.75
C ILE A 201 -23.84 19.06 12.54
N GLN A 202 -23.65 19.87 13.59
CA GLN A 202 -23.88 21.32 13.52
C GLN A 202 -22.79 21.98 12.68
N ASP A 203 -21.53 21.64 12.94
CA ASP A 203 -20.39 22.14 12.17
C ASP A 203 -20.17 21.40 10.84
N LYS A 204 -21.04 20.42 10.52
CA LYS A 204 -20.90 19.56 9.32
C LYS A 204 -19.49 19.01 9.14
N SER A 205 -18.92 18.48 10.22
CA SER A 205 -17.53 18.06 10.23
C SER A 205 -17.32 16.75 10.98
N ALA A 206 -16.15 16.13 10.80
CA ALA A 206 -15.69 15.05 11.63
C ALA A 206 -14.19 15.17 11.89
N LYS A 207 -13.77 14.71 13.07
CA LYS A 207 -12.38 14.60 13.43
C LYS A 207 -11.84 13.23 13.01
N VAL A 208 -10.84 13.21 12.13
CA VAL A 208 -10.10 11.98 11.75
C VAL A 208 -8.84 11.90 12.57
N ILE A 209 -8.79 10.91 13.46
CA ILE A 209 -7.68 10.66 14.38
C ILE A 209 -6.69 9.68 13.74
N GLY A 210 -5.39 9.91 13.91
CA GLY A 210 -4.35 8.94 13.51
C GLY A 210 -4.20 8.73 12.01
N GLY A 211 -4.35 9.79 11.21
CA GLY A 211 -4.03 9.76 9.78
C GLY A 211 -2.58 9.31 9.53
N LYS A 212 -2.18 9.12 8.25
CA LYS A 212 -0.80 8.77 7.89
C LYS A 212 0.19 9.80 8.47
N GLY A 213 1.01 9.39 9.44
CA GLY A 213 1.96 10.25 10.14
C GLY A 213 1.42 10.85 11.45
N ASP A 214 0.39 10.22 12.04
CA ASP A 214 -0.20 10.56 13.35
C ASP A 214 -0.70 12.00 13.47
N LYS A 215 -1.20 12.56 12.36
CA LYS A 215 -1.78 13.90 12.32
C LYS A 215 -3.29 13.81 12.24
N ASP A 216 -3.93 14.35 13.24
CA ASP A 216 -5.37 14.59 13.23
C ASP A 216 -5.72 15.64 12.18
N ARG A 217 -6.88 15.50 11.55
CA ARG A 217 -7.43 16.52 10.68
C ARG A 217 -8.95 16.59 10.74
N LEU A 218 -9.47 17.76 10.48
CA LEU A 218 -10.88 17.96 10.28
C LEU A 218 -11.28 17.54 8.85
N VAL A 219 -12.43 16.91 8.74
CA VAL A 219 -13.07 16.55 7.48
C VAL A 219 -14.42 17.27 7.44
N LEU A 220 -14.76 17.86 6.30
CA LEU A 220 -16.01 18.61 6.11
C LEU A 220 -17.04 17.75 5.38
N PHE A 221 -18.28 17.80 5.82
CA PHE A 221 -19.42 17.15 5.19
C PHE A 221 -20.22 18.14 4.33
N THR A 222 -20.74 17.63 3.23
CA THR A 222 -21.79 18.31 2.46
C THR A 222 -23.16 18.01 3.06
N ASP A 223 -24.17 18.79 2.70
CA ASP A 223 -25.57 18.49 3.08
C ASP A 223 -26.01 17.11 2.59
N ARG A 224 -25.51 16.69 1.42
CA ARG A 224 -25.71 15.34 0.88
C ARG A 224 -25.11 14.26 1.78
N SER A 225 -23.89 14.46 2.26
CA SER A 225 -23.24 13.51 3.17
C SER A 225 -24.01 13.37 4.48
N LEU A 226 -24.47 14.50 5.06
CA LEU A 226 -25.26 14.49 6.28
C LEU A 226 -26.62 13.82 6.09
N ALA A 227 -27.30 14.10 4.97
CA ALA A 227 -28.56 13.44 4.64
C ALA A 227 -28.38 11.91 4.54
N MET A 228 -27.28 11.45 3.94
CA MET A 228 -26.97 10.02 3.86
C MET A 228 -26.61 9.41 5.23
N ILE A 229 -25.88 10.12 6.07
CA ILE A 229 -25.61 9.70 7.45
C ILE A 229 -26.94 9.56 8.21
N ASN A 230 -27.78 10.60 8.20
CA ASN A 230 -29.06 10.60 8.91
C ASN A 230 -30.00 9.47 8.43
N ALA A 231 -30.05 9.19 7.13
CA ALA A 231 -30.82 8.07 6.59
C ALA A 231 -30.25 6.71 7.00
N TRP A 232 -28.93 6.62 7.21
CA TRP A 232 -28.24 5.40 7.62
C TRP A 232 -28.40 5.09 9.12
N LEU A 233 -28.44 6.09 10.00
CA LEU A 233 -28.46 5.90 11.45
C LEU A 233 -29.56 4.94 11.94
N PRO A 234 -30.84 5.05 11.55
CA PRO A 234 -31.86 4.09 12.00
C PRO A 234 -31.59 2.66 11.56
N VAL A 235 -31.08 2.47 10.33
CA VAL A 235 -30.70 1.14 9.80
C VAL A 235 -29.50 0.59 10.56
N ARG A 236 -28.52 1.43 10.87
CA ARG A 236 -27.37 1.09 11.68
C ARG A 236 -27.79 0.62 13.07
N ASP A 237 -28.61 1.38 13.75
CA ASP A 237 -28.98 1.12 15.14
C ASP A 237 -29.77 -0.17 15.30
N SER A 238 -30.56 -0.56 14.29
CA SER A 238 -31.22 -1.85 14.24
C SER A 238 -30.29 -3.05 14.04
N ARG A 239 -29.04 -2.82 13.60
CA ARG A 239 -28.08 -3.86 13.21
C ARG A 239 -26.84 -3.94 14.08
N VAL A 240 -26.55 -2.92 14.89
CA VAL A 240 -25.29 -2.81 15.64
C VAL A 240 -25.11 -4.00 16.60
N LYS A 241 -23.91 -4.61 16.54
CA LYS A 241 -23.47 -5.67 17.46
C LYS A 241 -22.04 -5.40 17.88
N GLY A 242 -21.85 -5.11 19.15
CA GLY A 242 -20.51 -4.90 19.73
C GLY A 242 -20.07 -3.44 19.75
N GLU A 243 -19.29 -2.96 18.78
CA GLU A 243 -18.77 -1.59 18.77
C GLU A 243 -19.89 -0.56 18.51
N PHE A 244 -20.51 -0.06 19.59
CA PHE A 244 -21.65 0.85 19.55
C PHE A 244 -21.32 2.21 18.91
N ASP A 245 -20.06 2.62 18.89
CA ASP A 245 -19.65 3.93 18.37
C ASP A 245 -19.26 3.92 16.87
N ALA A 246 -19.07 2.74 16.25
CA ALA A 246 -18.74 2.67 14.82
C ALA A 246 -19.85 3.26 13.94
N LEU A 247 -19.52 4.26 13.09
CA LEU A 247 -20.48 4.81 12.13
C LEU A 247 -20.93 3.77 11.09
N LEU A 248 -19.99 3.06 10.48
CA LEU A 248 -20.26 2.15 9.37
C LEU A 248 -20.15 0.69 9.80
N LEU A 249 -21.19 -0.08 9.53
CA LEU A 249 -21.31 -1.48 9.89
C LEU A 249 -21.32 -2.38 8.64
N ASN A 250 -20.81 -3.59 8.79
CA ASN A 250 -20.97 -4.66 7.81
C ASN A 250 -22.33 -5.38 7.97
N SER A 251 -22.60 -6.38 7.12
CA SER A 251 -23.85 -7.16 7.13
C SER A 251 -24.16 -7.89 8.44
N ILE A 252 -23.14 -8.16 9.26
CA ILE A 252 -23.31 -8.84 10.57
C ILE A 252 -23.34 -7.87 11.76
N GLY A 253 -23.44 -6.56 11.53
CA GLY A 253 -23.57 -5.54 12.56
C GLY A 253 -22.28 -5.16 13.29
N ARG A 254 -21.12 -5.48 12.73
CA ARG A 254 -19.80 -5.08 13.26
C ARG A 254 -19.17 -3.99 12.38
N ARG A 255 -18.20 -3.25 12.92
CA ARG A 255 -17.44 -2.24 12.16
C ARG A 255 -16.99 -2.79 10.81
N ILE A 256 -17.28 -2.06 9.73
CA ILE A 256 -16.84 -2.42 8.39
C ILE A 256 -15.31 -2.33 8.30
N GLN A 257 -14.71 -3.28 7.60
CA GLN A 257 -13.26 -3.32 7.40
C GLN A 257 -12.90 -2.89 5.97
N PRO A 258 -11.67 -2.42 5.71
CA PRO A 258 -11.23 -1.99 4.37
C PRO A 258 -11.49 -3.02 3.26
N ARG A 259 -11.34 -4.31 3.57
CA ARG A 259 -11.67 -5.40 2.63
C ARG A 259 -13.18 -5.51 2.35
N GLY A 260 -14.02 -5.17 3.34
CA GLY A 260 -15.47 -5.11 3.17
C GLY A 260 -15.86 -4.00 2.22
N VAL A 261 -15.28 -2.81 2.39
CA VAL A 261 -15.47 -1.68 1.46
C VAL A 261 -14.98 -2.02 0.06
N GLN A 262 -13.82 -2.70 -0.07
CA GLN A 262 -13.33 -3.12 -1.38
C GLN A 262 -14.30 -4.06 -2.10
N ARG A 263 -14.84 -5.06 -1.39
CA ARG A 263 -15.86 -5.98 -1.95
C ARG A 263 -17.14 -5.26 -2.32
N LEU A 264 -17.56 -4.28 -1.51
CA LEU A 264 -18.69 -3.41 -1.83
C LEU A 264 -18.45 -2.64 -3.14
N MET A 265 -17.26 -2.05 -3.33
CA MET A 265 -16.92 -1.36 -4.57
C MET A 265 -16.90 -2.30 -5.79
N ASP A 266 -16.40 -3.54 -5.62
CA ASP A 266 -16.39 -4.52 -6.70
C ASP A 266 -17.83 -4.92 -7.11
N ALA A 267 -18.74 -5.09 -6.14
CA ALA A 267 -20.16 -5.36 -6.40
C ALA A 267 -20.83 -4.18 -7.12
N LEU A 268 -20.68 -2.96 -6.59
CA LEU A 268 -21.23 -1.75 -7.20
C LEU A 268 -20.68 -1.48 -8.60
N ALA A 269 -19.42 -1.80 -8.86
CA ALA A 269 -18.85 -1.72 -10.21
C ALA A 269 -19.58 -2.64 -11.19
N THR A 270 -19.89 -3.87 -10.75
CA THR A 270 -20.65 -4.83 -11.57
C THR A 270 -22.09 -4.34 -11.80
N GLU A 271 -22.80 -3.88 -10.76
CA GLU A 271 -24.15 -3.34 -10.84
C GLU A 271 -24.21 -2.09 -11.75
N ALA A 272 -23.17 -1.24 -11.70
CA ALA A 272 -23.04 -0.06 -12.56
C ALA A 272 -22.53 -0.37 -13.98
N GLY A 273 -22.29 -1.64 -14.35
CA GLY A 273 -21.75 -2.02 -15.65
C GLY A 273 -20.32 -1.55 -15.92
N LEU A 274 -19.53 -1.32 -14.87
CA LEU A 274 -18.15 -0.86 -14.99
C LEU A 274 -17.17 -2.05 -15.03
N PRO A 275 -16.03 -1.91 -15.74
CA PRO A 275 -14.98 -2.93 -15.71
C PRO A 275 -14.45 -3.18 -14.31
N LYS A 276 -14.09 -4.44 -14.01
CA LYS A 276 -13.49 -4.83 -12.74
C LYS A 276 -12.27 -3.97 -12.39
N GLY A 277 -12.23 -3.47 -11.16
CA GLY A 277 -11.14 -2.63 -10.67
C GLY A 277 -11.18 -1.17 -11.17
N LYS A 278 -12.22 -0.77 -11.93
CA LYS A 278 -12.44 0.62 -12.32
C LYS A 278 -12.94 1.45 -11.12
N LEU A 279 -13.83 0.90 -10.29
CA LEU A 279 -14.29 1.51 -9.05
C LEU A 279 -13.47 0.99 -7.87
N THR A 280 -12.79 1.87 -7.17
CA THR A 280 -12.05 1.57 -5.95
C THR A 280 -12.11 2.74 -4.98
N PRO A 281 -11.87 2.54 -3.68
CA PRO A 281 -11.76 3.63 -2.71
C PRO A 281 -10.79 4.74 -3.13
N HIS A 282 -9.66 4.38 -3.73
CA HIS A 282 -8.68 5.35 -4.24
C HIS A 282 -9.21 6.16 -5.42
N VAL A 283 -9.98 5.54 -6.30
CA VAL A 283 -10.60 6.22 -7.43
C VAL A 283 -11.61 7.26 -6.95
N LEU A 284 -12.48 6.93 -5.98
CA LEU A 284 -13.43 7.90 -5.41
C LEU A 284 -12.71 9.09 -4.76
N ARG A 285 -11.64 8.81 -4.01
CA ARG A 285 -10.81 9.88 -3.43
C ARG A 285 -10.10 10.72 -4.50
N HIS A 286 -9.69 10.13 -5.62
CA HIS A 286 -9.15 10.89 -6.77
C HIS A 286 -10.22 11.76 -7.41
N ASN A 287 -11.44 11.24 -7.58
CA ASN A 287 -12.56 12.03 -8.08
C ASN A 287 -12.91 13.21 -7.16
N PHE A 288 -12.85 13.05 -5.84
CA PHE A 288 -13.00 14.16 -4.90
C PHE A 288 -11.95 15.25 -5.16
N ALA A 289 -10.67 14.87 -5.22
CA ALA A 289 -9.59 15.83 -5.41
C ALA A 289 -9.65 16.55 -6.77
N THR A 290 -9.89 15.79 -7.84
CA THR A 290 -10.05 16.34 -9.20
C THR A 290 -11.26 17.26 -9.30
N GLY A 291 -12.39 16.84 -8.72
CA GLY A 291 -13.58 17.65 -8.70
C GLY A 291 -13.44 18.96 -7.91
N LEU A 292 -12.63 18.98 -6.83
CA LEU A 292 -12.29 20.23 -6.15
C LEU A 292 -11.42 21.14 -7.03
N LEU A 293 -10.43 20.57 -7.69
CA LEU A 293 -9.55 21.30 -8.61
C LEU A 293 -10.32 21.91 -9.78
N GLU A 294 -11.22 21.13 -10.41
CA GLU A 294 -12.11 21.58 -11.49
C GLU A 294 -13.02 22.73 -11.05
N ARG A 295 -13.42 22.77 -9.78
CA ARG A 295 -14.19 23.87 -9.18
C ARG A 295 -13.33 25.04 -8.70
N GLY A 296 -12.03 25.04 -8.98
CA GLY A 296 -11.11 26.14 -8.71
C GLY A 296 -10.48 26.15 -7.32
N ALA A 297 -10.56 25.05 -6.56
CA ALA A 297 -9.86 24.96 -5.29
C ALA A 297 -8.33 24.91 -5.52
N ASP A 298 -7.58 25.62 -4.70
CA ASP A 298 -6.13 25.60 -4.77
C ASP A 298 -5.53 24.30 -4.23
N LEU A 299 -4.32 23.96 -4.70
CA LEU A 299 -3.65 22.70 -4.35
C LEU A 299 -3.31 22.58 -2.87
N VAL A 300 -3.03 23.70 -2.19
CA VAL A 300 -2.68 23.70 -0.77
C VAL A 300 -3.92 23.35 0.07
N SER A 301 -5.07 23.92 -0.29
CA SER A 301 -6.35 23.57 0.32
C SER A 301 -6.72 22.10 0.07
N ILE A 302 -6.57 21.61 -1.16
CA ILE A 302 -6.79 20.19 -1.48
C ILE A 302 -5.85 19.30 -0.69
N GLN A 303 -4.55 19.67 -0.59
CA GLN A 303 -3.57 18.94 0.22
C GLN A 303 -3.98 18.83 1.69
N LYS A 304 -4.42 19.93 2.29
CA LYS A 304 -4.90 19.98 3.69
C LYS A 304 -6.12 19.08 3.87
N LEU A 305 -7.14 19.21 3.01
CA LEU A 305 -8.36 18.40 3.07
C LEU A 305 -8.05 16.89 2.93
N LEU A 306 -7.14 16.52 2.04
CA LEU A 306 -6.73 15.14 1.85
C LEU A 306 -5.78 14.63 2.96
N GLY A 307 -5.16 15.49 3.75
CA GLY A 307 -4.13 15.11 4.72
C GLY A 307 -2.91 14.49 4.05
N HIS A 308 -2.41 15.10 2.97
CA HIS A 308 -1.17 14.70 2.31
C HIS A 308 0.02 15.34 3.01
N SER A 309 0.98 14.52 3.46
CA SER A 309 2.21 14.99 4.10
C SER A 309 3.18 15.68 3.11
N SER A 310 2.99 15.49 1.81
CA SER A 310 3.82 16.05 0.76
C SER A 310 2.97 16.59 -0.39
N ILE A 311 3.30 17.80 -0.85
CA ILE A 311 2.66 18.43 -2.01
C ILE A 311 2.88 17.62 -3.31
N ALA A 312 3.96 16.82 -3.37
CA ALA A 312 4.23 15.95 -4.51
C ALA A 312 3.10 14.94 -4.77
N THR A 313 2.40 14.48 -3.71
CA THR A 313 1.23 13.61 -3.84
C THR A 313 0.00 14.33 -4.37
N THR A 314 -0.08 15.64 -4.18
CA THR A 314 -1.19 16.47 -4.67
C THR A 314 -0.93 17.00 -6.08
N ARG A 315 0.34 17.22 -6.45
CA ARG A 315 0.73 17.64 -7.81
C ARG A 315 0.29 16.68 -8.91
N VAL A 316 0.11 15.41 -8.58
CA VAL A 316 -0.41 14.40 -9.52
C VAL A 316 -1.77 14.80 -10.11
N TYR A 317 -2.56 15.59 -9.38
CA TYR A 317 -3.86 16.09 -9.87
C TYR A 317 -3.74 17.23 -10.88
N LEU A 318 -2.63 17.99 -10.88
CA LEU A 318 -2.38 19.03 -11.90
C LEU A 318 -2.14 18.44 -13.30
N GLU A 319 -1.61 17.22 -13.37
CA GLU A 319 -1.31 16.56 -14.65
C GLU A 319 -2.58 16.01 -15.35
N ILE A 320 -3.77 16.12 -14.71
CA ILE A 320 -5.01 15.51 -15.20
C ILE A 320 -5.79 16.47 -16.13
N SER A 321 -5.52 17.77 -16.08
CA SER A 321 -6.42 18.75 -16.69
C SER A 321 -5.69 19.85 -17.43
N ASP A 322 -5.37 19.60 -18.71
CA ASP A 322 -5.10 20.68 -19.67
C ASP A 322 -6.28 21.66 -19.77
N GLN A 323 -7.48 21.20 -19.46
CA GLN A 323 -8.70 22.02 -19.43
C GLN A 323 -8.69 22.99 -18.27
N THR A 324 -8.29 22.55 -17.06
CA THR A 324 -8.14 23.44 -15.89
C THR A 324 -7.03 24.48 -16.12
N LEU A 325 -5.94 24.09 -16.79
CA LEU A 325 -4.87 25.04 -17.12
C LEU A 325 -5.38 26.15 -18.05
N ARG A 326 -6.19 25.82 -19.06
CA ARG A 326 -6.83 26.78 -19.97
C ARG A 326 -7.85 27.67 -19.24
N GLU A 327 -8.65 27.10 -18.34
CA GLU A 327 -9.63 27.86 -17.54
C GLU A 327 -8.95 28.81 -16.56
N VAL A 328 -7.86 28.40 -15.89
CA VAL A 328 -7.05 29.26 -15.02
C VAL A 328 -6.39 30.38 -15.82
N TYR A 329 -5.81 30.05 -16.98
CA TYR A 329 -5.22 31.02 -17.88
C TYR A 329 -6.26 32.05 -18.36
N ASN A 330 -7.42 31.59 -18.83
CA ASN A 330 -8.50 32.47 -19.29
C ASN A 330 -9.04 33.37 -18.18
N ARG A 331 -9.18 32.83 -16.94
CA ARG A 331 -9.60 33.61 -15.77
C ARG A 331 -8.56 34.66 -15.37
N ALA A 332 -7.26 34.34 -15.46
CA ALA A 332 -6.20 35.28 -15.16
C ALA A 332 -6.06 36.39 -16.22
N GLN A 333 -6.47 36.13 -17.45
CA GLN A 333 -6.47 37.11 -18.54
C GLN A 333 -7.74 37.98 -18.56
N SER A 334 -8.82 37.56 -17.84
CA SER A 334 -10.07 38.28 -17.78
C SER A 334 -10.17 39.23 -16.56
N MET A 335 -9.09 39.37 -15.79
CA MET A 335 -8.88 40.40 -14.77
C MET A 335 -8.06 41.58 -15.32
#